data_b349537f61a08d86e70bd5a8585455a0
#
_entry.id   b349537f61a08d86e70bd5a8585455a0
#
_cell.length_a   1.000
_cell.length_b   1.000
_cell.length_c   1.000
_cell.angle_alpha   90.00
_cell.angle_beta   90.00
_cell.angle_gamma   90.00
#
_symmetry.space_group_name_H-M   'P 1'
#
loop_
_entity.id
_entity.type
_entity.pdbx_description
1 polymer ?
#
loop_
_entity_poly.entity_id
_entity_poly.type
_entity_poly.pdbx_seq_one_letter_code
_entity_poly.pdbx_strand_id
1 'polypeptide(L)'
;MSEEIAIAVEDVTKKFGELVILNHLNFKIPANKITTILGFSGAGKSTLMKHILGLLKPTHGKVSVFGKDLGTLDEMELREFRRNFGMLFQYAALFDSKTALENVAFPLREFTKLKDSEIREKCKDLLLSVNIQEESFNKLPSELSGGMRKRVGLARGLALSPKIMLYDEPTTGLDPITTKMVNDLIVDTQNKYAERGMTTIIISHDVRATLEISDFVAFLDRGTIVEYSTVEEFRLSKNPLVQEFINL
;
A
#
# COMPACT_ATOMS: atom_id res chain seq x y z
N MET A 1 -24.61 -6.82 -8.46
CA MET A 1 -24.39 -5.94 -7.30
C MET A 1 -23.28 -4.99 -7.71
N SER A 2 -23.46 -3.66 -7.55
CA SER A 2 -22.38 -2.70 -7.83
C SER A 2 -21.24 -2.96 -6.84
N GLU A 3 -20.01 -3.14 -7.33
CA GLU A 3 -18.84 -3.27 -6.46
C GLU A 3 -18.73 -2.03 -5.57
N GLU A 4 -18.52 -2.25 -4.27
CA GLU A 4 -18.24 -1.17 -3.33
C GLU A 4 -16.90 -0.52 -3.69
N ILE A 5 -16.85 0.80 -3.76
CA ILE A 5 -15.64 1.55 -4.11
C ILE A 5 -14.93 2.00 -2.84
N ALA A 6 -13.69 1.54 -2.67
CA ALA A 6 -12.84 1.97 -1.57
C ALA A 6 -12.23 3.36 -1.84
N ILE A 7 -11.74 3.60 -3.05
CA ILE A 7 -11.12 4.88 -3.43
C ILE A 7 -11.67 5.33 -4.79
N ALA A 8 -12.05 6.60 -4.87
CA ALA A 8 -12.38 7.27 -6.12
C ALA A 8 -11.42 8.45 -6.35
N VAL A 9 -10.77 8.44 -7.51
CA VAL A 9 -9.93 9.53 -8.01
C VAL A 9 -10.69 10.17 -9.16
N GLU A 10 -11.10 11.44 -8.99
CA GLU A 10 -12.00 12.12 -9.90
C GLU A 10 -11.35 13.42 -10.41
N ASP A 11 -10.96 13.40 -11.67
CA ASP A 11 -10.34 14.52 -12.41
C ASP A 11 -9.12 15.13 -11.69
N VAL A 12 -8.29 14.27 -11.08
CA VAL A 12 -7.16 14.70 -10.27
C VAL A 12 -6.02 15.20 -11.13
N THR A 13 -5.70 16.48 -10.96
CA THR A 13 -4.50 17.12 -11.53
C THR A 13 -3.61 17.61 -10.39
N LYS A 14 -2.30 17.34 -10.50
CA LYS A 14 -1.29 17.88 -9.57
C LYS A 14 -0.18 18.58 -10.32
N LYS A 15 0.03 19.86 -9.97
CA LYS A 15 1.13 20.69 -10.46
C LYS A 15 2.05 21.10 -9.32
N PHE A 16 3.33 21.24 -9.64
CA PHE A 16 4.34 21.91 -8.82
C PHE A 16 4.98 23.01 -9.67
N GLY A 17 4.57 24.25 -9.46
CA GLY A 17 4.84 25.34 -10.39
C GLY A 17 4.25 25.01 -11.76
N GLU A 18 5.05 25.07 -12.81
CA GLU A 18 4.64 24.73 -14.18
C GLU A 18 4.67 23.23 -14.49
N LEU A 19 5.29 22.42 -13.62
CA LEU A 19 5.42 20.98 -13.86
C LEU A 19 4.14 20.24 -13.47
N VAL A 20 3.51 19.59 -14.45
CA VAL A 20 2.34 18.73 -14.25
C VAL A 20 2.82 17.30 -13.95
N ILE A 21 2.51 16.80 -12.77
CA ILE A 21 2.88 15.43 -12.36
C ILE A 21 1.73 14.44 -12.54
N LEU A 22 0.49 14.86 -12.23
CA LEU A 22 -0.73 14.11 -12.50
C LEU A 22 -1.64 14.97 -13.36
N ASN A 23 -2.26 14.36 -14.36
CA ASN A 23 -3.03 15.06 -15.35
C ASN A 23 -4.39 14.41 -15.60
N HIS A 24 -5.45 15.02 -15.09
CA HIS A 24 -6.85 14.59 -15.24
C HIS A 24 -7.09 13.09 -14.95
N LEU A 25 -6.52 12.57 -13.83
CA LEU A 25 -6.68 11.19 -13.44
C LEU A 25 -8.12 10.87 -13.05
N ASN A 26 -8.65 9.80 -13.63
CA ASN A 26 -9.97 9.27 -13.33
C ASN A 26 -9.91 7.74 -13.22
N PHE A 27 -10.08 7.19 -12.03
CA PHE A 27 -10.26 5.75 -11.81
C PHE A 27 -10.80 5.46 -10.42
N LYS A 28 -11.30 4.23 -10.23
CA LYS A 28 -11.90 3.79 -8.96
C LYS A 28 -11.27 2.47 -8.54
N ILE A 29 -10.90 2.37 -7.27
CA ILE A 29 -10.36 1.15 -6.67
C ILE A 29 -11.50 0.43 -5.94
N PRO A 30 -11.83 -0.81 -6.31
CA PRO A 30 -12.85 -1.62 -5.64
C PRO A 30 -12.41 -1.97 -4.21
N ALA A 31 -13.39 -2.08 -3.31
CA ALA A 31 -13.16 -2.56 -1.96
C ALA A 31 -12.87 -4.07 -1.95
N ASN A 32 -12.13 -4.52 -0.94
CA ASN A 32 -11.84 -5.94 -0.68
C ASN A 32 -11.07 -6.66 -1.80
N LYS A 33 -10.35 -5.91 -2.62
CA LYS A 33 -9.57 -6.40 -3.75
C LYS A 33 -8.12 -5.95 -3.68
N ILE A 34 -7.26 -6.64 -4.42
CA ILE A 34 -5.88 -6.23 -4.65
C ILE A 34 -5.83 -5.43 -5.96
N THR A 35 -5.55 -4.15 -5.87
CA THR A 35 -5.31 -3.28 -7.04
C THR A 35 -3.84 -2.89 -7.09
N THR A 36 -3.18 -3.19 -8.21
CA THR A 36 -1.80 -2.75 -8.44
C THR A 36 -1.76 -1.51 -9.35
N ILE A 37 -0.99 -0.51 -8.95
CA ILE A 37 -0.66 0.67 -9.75
C ILE A 37 0.75 0.45 -10.31
N LEU A 38 0.81 0.07 -11.58
CA LEU A 38 2.04 -0.13 -12.34
C LEU A 38 2.43 1.16 -13.09
N GLY A 39 3.69 1.26 -13.46
CA GLY A 39 4.19 2.35 -14.33
C GLY A 39 5.68 2.55 -14.21
N PHE A 40 6.24 3.23 -15.19
CA PHE A 40 7.67 3.57 -15.22
C PHE A 40 8.11 4.45 -14.03
N SER A 41 9.41 4.50 -13.78
CA SER A 41 9.97 5.47 -12.82
C SER A 41 9.61 6.90 -13.25
N GLY A 42 9.19 7.72 -12.30
CA GLY A 42 8.75 9.10 -12.61
C GLY A 42 7.34 9.25 -13.15
N ALA A 43 6.58 8.17 -13.37
CA ALA A 43 5.20 8.24 -13.90
C ALA A 43 4.19 8.97 -13.00
N GLY A 44 4.53 9.24 -11.73
CA GLY A 44 3.64 9.92 -10.78
C GLY A 44 3.06 9.02 -9.68
N LYS A 45 3.43 7.73 -9.62
CA LYS A 45 2.90 6.74 -8.66
C LYS A 45 2.97 7.20 -7.19
N SER A 46 4.14 7.67 -6.74
CA SER A 46 4.31 8.15 -5.36
C SER A 46 3.53 9.44 -5.09
N THR A 47 3.31 10.27 -6.12
CA THR A 47 2.47 11.47 -6.01
C THR A 47 1.01 11.06 -5.84
N LEU A 48 0.52 10.13 -6.65
CA LEU A 48 -0.83 9.58 -6.52
C LEU A 48 -1.05 8.95 -5.14
N MET A 49 -0.10 8.13 -4.66
CA MET A 49 -0.16 7.55 -3.31
C MET A 49 -0.32 8.62 -2.22
N LYS A 50 0.45 9.72 -2.31
CA LYS A 50 0.34 10.82 -1.34
C LYS A 50 -1.03 11.49 -1.35
N HIS A 51 -1.71 11.54 -2.50
CA HIS A 51 -3.10 12.02 -2.58
C HIS A 51 -4.07 11.04 -1.91
N ILE A 52 -3.92 9.74 -2.17
CA ILE A 52 -4.72 8.68 -1.54
C ILE A 52 -4.58 8.70 -0.01
N LEU A 53 -3.39 8.96 0.51
CA LEU A 53 -3.12 9.10 1.95
C LEU A 53 -3.56 10.45 2.54
N GLY A 54 -4.07 11.38 1.72
CA GLY A 54 -4.37 12.75 2.16
C GLY A 54 -3.14 13.53 2.64
N LEU A 55 -1.92 13.14 2.21
CA LEU A 55 -0.67 13.85 2.50
C LEU A 55 -0.43 15.00 1.52
N LEU A 56 -1.14 15.00 0.41
CA LEU A 56 -1.01 15.99 -0.64
C LEU A 56 -2.40 16.32 -1.20
N LYS A 57 -2.74 17.61 -1.26
CA LYS A 57 -3.98 18.06 -1.90
C LYS A 57 -3.78 18.19 -3.41
N PRO A 58 -4.76 17.76 -4.23
CA PRO A 58 -4.70 17.97 -5.67
C PRO A 58 -4.77 19.46 -6.00
N THR A 59 -4.26 19.85 -7.18
CA THR A 59 -4.42 21.20 -7.72
C THR A 59 -5.82 21.38 -8.29
N HIS A 60 -6.38 20.30 -8.86
CA HIS A 60 -7.76 20.21 -9.36
C HIS A 60 -8.29 18.80 -9.14
N GLY A 61 -9.61 18.66 -9.07
CA GLY A 61 -10.27 17.38 -8.82
C GLY A 61 -10.27 16.99 -7.35
N LYS A 62 -10.66 15.75 -7.06
CA LYS A 62 -10.79 15.24 -5.68
C LYS A 62 -10.42 13.77 -5.57
N VAL A 63 -10.02 13.38 -4.36
CA VAL A 63 -9.83 11.98 -3.97
C VAL A 63 -10.77 11.68 -2.81
N SER A 64 -11.63 10.69 -3.01
CA SER A 64 -12.53 10.21 -1.97
C SER A 64 -12.14 8.80 -1.54
N VAL A 65 -12.21 8.52 -0.25
CA VAL A 65 -11.94 7.21 0.33
C VAL A 65 -13.14 6.78 1.15
N PHE A 66 -13.72 5.63 0.82
CA PHE A 66 -15.00 5.16 1.37
C PHE A 66 -16.09 6.25 1.30
N GLY A 67 -16.17 6.94 0.15
CA GLY A 67 -17.12 8.03 -0.09
C GLY A 67 -16.78 9.36 0.59
N LYS A 68 -15.75 9.45 1.44
CA LYS A 68 -15.35 10.68 2.13
C LYS A 68 -14.30 11.43 1.31
N ASP A 69 -14.59 12.65 0.87
CA ASP A 69 -13.65 13.52 0.15
C ASP A 69 -12.55 14.00 1.12
N LEU A 70 -11.30 13.63 0.82
CA LEU A 70 -10.14 14.01 1.67
C LEU A 70 -9.81 15.49 1.61
N GLY A 71 -10.23 16.19 0.54
CA GLY A 71 -10.01 17.63 0.38
C GLY A 71 -10.82 18.48 1.35
N THR A 72 -11.92 17.95 1.88
CA THR A 72 -12.81 18.64 2.81
C THR A 72 -12.41 18.51 4.28
N LEU A 73 -11.46 17.61 4.58
CA LEU A 73 -11.03 17.32 5.94
C LEU A 73 -9.99 18.34 6.42
N ASP A 74 -10.09 18.71 7.70
CA ASP A 74 -9.02 19.45 8.38
C ASP A 74 -7.87 18.51 8.79
N GLU A 75 -6.78 19.06 9.34
CA GLU A 75 -5.59 18.29 9.72
C GLU A 75 -5.86 17.27 10.84
N MET A 76 -6.74 17.59 11.79
CA MET A 76 -7.11 16.66 12.87
C MET A 76 -7.94 15.51 12.32
N GLU A 77 -8.92 15.82 11.48
CA GLU A 77 -9.75 14.83 10.80
C GLU A 77 -8.92 13.91 9.89
N LEU A 78 -7.97 14.49 9.13
CA LEU A 78 -7.04 13.71 8.29
C LEU A 78 -6.14 12.79 9.12
N ARG A 79 -5.67 13.25 10.30
CA ARG A 79 -4.87 12.44 11.21
C ARG A 79 -5.66 11.21 11.69
N GLU A 80 -6.90 11.41 12.13
CA GLU A 80 -7.78 10.30 12.54
C GLU A 80 -8.13 9.40 11.34
N PHE A 81 -8.38 9.99 10.19
CA PHE A 81 -8.72 9.26 8.99
C PHE A 81 -7.58 8.35 8.50
N ARG A 82 -6.32 8.81 8.61
CA ARG A 82 -5.12 8.04 8.26
C ARG A 82 -4.94 6.77 9.07
N ARG A 83 -5.62 6.59 10.20
CA ARG A 83 -5.65 5.34 10.96
C ARG A 83 -6.31 4.18 10.20
N ASN A 84 -7.11 4.49 9.18
CA ASN A 84 -7.66 3.47 8.29
C ASN A 84 -6.62 2.90 7.32
N PHE A 85 -5.42 3.48 7.24
CA PHE A 85 -4.36 3.02 6.36
C PHE A 85 -3.25 2.32 7.13
N GLY A 86 -2.85 1.16 6.63
CA GLY A 86 -1.56 0.55 6.91
C GLY A 86 -0.62 0.79 5.75
N MET A 87 0.67 0.86 6.00
CA MET A 87 1.65 1.07 4.94
C MET A 87 2.91 0.25 5.15
N LEU A 88 3.33 -0.44 4.09
CA LEU A 88 4.66 -1.00 3.95
C LEU A 88 5.46 -0.17 2.94
N PHE A 89 6.49 0.51 3.42
CA PHE A 89 7.41 1.30 2.59
C PHE A 89 8.45 0.41 1.90
N GLN A 90 8.99 0.87 0.81
CA GLN A 90 10.03 0.19 0.02
C GLN A 90 11.19 -0.36 0.86
N TYR A 91 11.68 0.39 1.85
CA TYR A 91 12.76 -0.01 2.77
C TYR A 91 12.25 -0.29 4.18
N ALA A 92 10.95 -0.67 4.32
CA ALA A 92 10.25 -0.91 5.58
C ALA A 92 10.14 0.31 6.50
N ALA A 93 11.03 1.30 6.42
CA ALA A 93 11.06 2.52 7.23
C ALA A 93 10.88 2.24 8.74
N LEU A 94 11.62 1.25 9.26
CA LEU A 94 11.62 0.93 10.68
C LEU A 94 12.39 2.00 11.46
N PHE A 95 12.02 2.20 12.71
CA PHE A 95 12.80 3.02 13.64
C PHE A 95 14.05 2.24 14.06
N ASP A 96 15.22 2.71 13.69
CA ASP A 96 16.50 2.03 13.92
C ASP A 96 16.83 1.82 15.41
N SER A 97 16.32 2.70 16.27
CA SER A 97 16.50 2.66 17.73
C SER A 97 15.47 1.79 18.46
N LYS A 98 14.56 1.15 17.74
CA LYS A 98 13.50 0.31 18.30
C LYS A 98 13.63 -1.14 17.82
N THR A 99 13.37 -2.08 18.70
CA THR A 99 13.32 -3.50 18.38
C THR A 99 12.17 -3.81 17.39
N ALA A 100 12.14 -5.02 16.83
CA ALA A 100 11.04 -5.47 15.99
C ALA A 100 9.68 -5.33 16.69
N LEU A 101 9.59 -5.78 17.94
CA LEU A 101 8.38 -5.69 18.75
C LEU A 101 7.99 -4.24 19.03
N GLU A 102 8.94 -3.38 19.36
CA GLU A 102 8.68 -1.96 19.62
C GLU A 102 8.26 -1.18 18.37
N ASN A 103 8.77 -1.55 17.19
CA ASN A 103 8.32 -1.00 15.91
C ASN A 103 6.84 -1.31 15.69
N VAL A 104 6.39 -2.54 15.94
CA VAL A 104 4.98 -2.94 15.81
C VAL A 104 4.12 -2.32 16.90
N ALA A 105 4.65 -2.15 18.12
CA ALA A 105 3.94 -1.54 19.23
C ALA A 105 3.72 -0.04 19.06
N PHE A 106 4.56 0.65 18.28
CA PHE A 106 4.53 2.11 18.15
C PHE A 106 3.14 2.67 17.79
N PRO A 107 2.48 2.23 16.69
CA PRO A 107 1.17 2.78 16.36
C PRO A 107 0.09 2.44 17.40
N LEU A 108 0.20 1.31 18.10
CA LEU A 108 -0.74 0.96 19.16
C LEU A 108 -0.61 1.88 20.37
N ARG A 109 0.61 2.23 20.76
CA ARG A 109 0.87 3.17 21.86
C ARG A 109 0.39 4.58 21.55
N GLU A 110 0.59 5.03 20.29
CA GLU A 110 0.22 6.38 19.86
C GLU A 110 -1.30 6.57 19.68
N PHE A 111 -2.01 5.53 19.21
CA PHE A 111 -3.38 5.68 18.74
C PHE A 111 -4.41 4.86 19.51
N THR A 112 -4.02 4.13 20.56
CA THR A 112 -4.96 3.34 21.36
C THR A 112 -4.79 3.61 22.86
N LYS A 113 -5.78 3.16 23.65
CA LYS A 113 -5.73 3.18 25.12
C LYS A 113 -5.45 1.80 25.70
N LEU A 114 -4.90 0.88 24.92
CA LEU A 114 -4.55 -0.46 25.36
C LEU A 114 -3.44 -0.41 26.41
N LYS A 115 -3.48 -1.34 27.37
CA LYS A 115 -2.40 -1.51 28.35
C LYS A 115 -1.17 -2.13 27.68
N ASP A 116 0.01 -1.88 28.24
CA ASP A 116 1.27 -2.41 27.67
C ASP A 116 1.28 -3.94 27.54
N SER A 117 0.63 -4.67 28.43
CA SER A 117 0.48 -6.13 28.32
C SER A 117 -0.35 -6.54 27.10
N GLU A 118 -1.47 -5.86 26.84
CA GLU A 118 -2.34 -6.11 25.68
C GLU A 118 -1.64 -5.75 24.38
N ILE A 119 -0.90 -4.64 24.36
CA ILE A 119 -0.08 -4.21 23.22
C ILE A 119 0.97 -5.28 22.93
N ARG A 120 1.67 -5.78 23.95
CA ARG A 120 2.72 -6.77 23.79
C ARG A 120 2.19 -8.08 23.20
N GLU A 121 1.07 -8.59 23.69
CA GLU A 121 0.45 -9.81 23.13
C GLU A 121 0.01 -9.61 21.68
N LYS A 122 -0.68 -8.52 21.39
CA LYS A 122 -1.10 -8.20 20.01
C LYS A 122 0.11 -8.06 19.07
N CYS A 123 1.22 -7.48 19.52
CA CYS A 123 2.44 -7.37 18.72
C CYS A 123 3.09 -8.72 18.46
N LYS A 124 3.11 -9.64 19.44
CA LYS A 124 3.61 -11.00 19.25
C LYS A 124 2.80 -11.73 18.20
N ASP A 125 1.46 -11.70 18.31
CA ASP A 125 0.57 -12.34 17.34
C ASP A 125 0.78 -11.79 15.91
N LEU A 126 0.95 -10.48 15.79
CA LEU A 126 1.23 -9.85 14.50
C LEU A 126 2.58 -10.27 13.93
N LEU A 127 3.65 -10.29 14.75
CA LEU A 127 4.97 -10.72 14.31
C LEU A 127 4.99 -12.20 13.90
N LEU A 128 4.35 -13.07 14.67
CA LEU A 128 4.20 -14.49 14.32
C LEU A 128 3.40 -14.66 13.02
N SER A 129 2.34 -13.88 12.83
CA SER A 129 1.51 -13.94 11.63
C SER A 129 2.23 -13.55 10.33
N VAL A 130 3.35 -12.84 10.44
CA VAL A 130 4.23 -12.49 9.31
C VAL A 130 5.52 -13.32 9.32
N ASN A 131 5.53 -14.47 9.98
CA ASN A 131 6.66 -15.39 10.06
C ASN A 131 7.94 -14.76 10.67
N ILE A 132 7.81 -13.91 11.68
CA ILE A 132 8.91 -13.47 12.54
C ILE A 132 8.84 -14.26 13.84
N GLN A 133 9.90 -15.04 14.13
CA GLN A 133 9.99 -15.92 15.29
C GLN A 133 10.38 -15.12 16.55
N GLU A 134 10.05 -15.68 17.73
CA GLU A 134 10.19 -14.99 19.02
C GLU A 134 11.62 -14.53 19.33
N GLU A 135 12.62 -15.29 18.92
CA GLU A 135 14.05 -14.94 19.08
C GLU A 135 14.44 -13.66 18.35
N SER A 136 13.60 -13.20 17.41
CA SER A 136 13.84 -11.97 16.66
C SER A 136 13.04 -10.76 17.16
N PHE A 137 12.15 -10.93 18.13
CA PHE A 137 11.29 -9.84 18.62
C PHE A 137 12.07 -8.68 19.24
N ASN A 138 13.16 -8.99 19.90
CA ASN A 138 14.02 -8.01 20.58
C ASN A 138 15.21 -7.54 19.73
N LYS A 139 15.33 -7.99 18.46
CA LYS A 139 16.39 -7.55 17.55
C LYS A 139 16.08 -6.15 17.02
N LEU A 140 17.15 -5.38 16.84
CA LEU A 140 17.11 -4.08 16.14
C LEU A 140 17.02 -4.31 14.63
N PRO A 141 16.57 -3.33 13.83
CA PRO A 141 16.53 -3.43 12.36
C PRO A 141 17.86 -3.80 11.72
N SER A 142 18.99 -3.36 12.29
CA SER A 142 20.34 -3.69 11.83
C SER A 142 20.70 -5.17 11.97
N GLU A 143 20.02 -5.91 12.85
CA GLU A 143 20.23 -7.33 13.12
C GLU A 143 19.27 -8.24 12.32
N LEU A 144 18.37 -7.62 11.52
CA LEU A 144 17.37 -8.30 10.71
C LEU A 144 17.78 -8.33 9.24
N SER A 145 17.49 -9.44 8.54
CA SER A 145 17.63 -9.49 7.08
C SER A 145 16.65 -8.50 6.40
N GLY A 146 16.90 -8.17 5.11
CA GLY A 146 16.01 -7.29 4.34
C GLY A 146 14.57 -7.78 4.30
N GLY A 147 14.36 -9.08 4.08
CA GLY A 147 13.03 -9.69 4.12
C GLY A 147 12.39 -9.66 5.50
N MET A 148 13.17 -9.86 6.58
CA MET A 148 12.66 -9.73 7.95
C MET A 148 12.24 -8.29 8.26
N ARG A 149 13.03 -7.29 7.85
CA ARG A 149 12.64 -5.89 8.01
C ARG A 149 11.31 -5.57 7.33
N LYS A 150 11.10 -6.06 6.10
CA LYS A 150 9.81 -5.87 5.39
C LYS A 150 8.66 -6.54 6.13
N ARG A 151 8.83 -7.74 6.65
CA ARG A 151 7.81 -8.45 7.43
C ARG A 151 7.46 -7.72 8.74
N VAL A 152 8.45 -7.20 9.45
CA VAL A 152 8.21 -6.34 10.64
C VAL A 152 7.48 -5.05 10.24
N GLY A 153 7.86 -4.42 9.12
CA GLY A 153 7.16 -3.26 8.57
C GLY A 153 5.70 -3.54 8.23
N LEU A 154 5.42 -4.74 7.67
CA LEU A 154 4.05 -5.19 7.42
C LEU A 154 3.27 -5.38 8.72
N ALA A 155 3.83 -6.08 9.70
CA ALA A 155 3.19 -6.25 11.02
C ALA A 155 2.87 -4.89 11.67
N ARG A 156 3.77 -3.91 11.56
CA ARG A 156 3.53 -2.54 12.03
C ARG A 156 2.37 -1.88 11.28
N GLY A 157 2.32 -2.03 9.94
CA GLY A 157 1.22 -1.52 9.12
C GLY A 157 -0.15 -2.10 9.50
N LEU A 158 -0.18 -3.37 9.89
CA LEU A 158 -1.40 -4.09 10.31
C LEU A 158 -1.83 -3.81 11.76
N ALA A 159 -0.99 -3.16 12.57
CA ALA A 159 -1.20 -3.05 14.02
C ALA A 159 -2.54 -2.39 14.40
N LEU A 160 -2.99 -1.39 13.66
CA LEU A 160 -4.27 -0.71 13.87
C LEU A 160 -5.47 -1.39 13.17
N SER A 161 -5.27 -2.57 12.55
CA SER A 161 -6.29 -3.26 11.76
C SER A 161 -6.88 -2.36 10.67
N PRO A 162 -6.05 -1.87 9.74
CA PRO A 162 -6.46 -0.89 8.74
C PRO A 162 -7.51 -1.45 7.78
N LYS A 163 -8.30 -0.53 7.19
CA LYS A 163 -9.23 -0.86 6.09
C LYS A 163 -8.54 -0.87 4.73
N ILE A 164 -7.42 -0.16 4.60
CA ILE A 164 -6.62 -0.12 3.37
C ILE A 164 -5.17 -0.43 3.73
N MET A 165 -4.57 -1.39 3.05
CA MET A 165 -3.15 -1.68 3.15
C MET A 165 -2.43 -1.24 1.88
N LEU A 166 -1.48 -0.32 2.02
CA LEU A 166 -0.64 0.21 0.94
C LEU A 166 0.73 -0.44 0.97
N TYR A 167 1.17 -0.94 -0.17
CA TYR A 167 2.50 -1.50 -0.38
C TYR A 167 3.24 -0.65 -1.41
N ASP A 168 4.31 0.02 -0.99
CA ASP A 168 5.15 0.83 -1.87
C ASP A 168 6.40 0.04 -2.23
N GLU A 169 6.46 -0.47 -3.47
CA GLU A 169 7.57 -1.26 -4.00
C GLU A 169 7.99 -2.43 -3.06
N PRO A 170 7.06 -3.32 -2.69
CA PRO A 170 7.30 -4.31 -1.63
C PRO A 170 8.40 -5.32 -1.96
N THR A 171 8.63 -5.61 -3.23
CA THR A 171 9.58 -6.63 -3.70
C THR A 171 10.90 -6.07 -4.20
N THR A 172 11.01 -4.75 -4.32
CA THR A 172 12.23 -4.10 -4.84
C THR A 172 13.46 -4.45 -4.01
N GLY A 173 14.52 -4.88 -4.71
CA GLY A 173 15.80 -5.24 -4.12
C GLY A 173 15.82 -6.59 -3.41
N LEU A 174 14.83 -7.44 -3.64
CA LEU A 174 14.77 -8.81 -3.15
C LEU A 174 15.13 -9.80 -4.26
N ASP A 175 15.69 -10.94 -3.86
CA ASP A 175 15.88 -12.09 -4.75
C ASP A 175 14.53 -12.75 -5.10
N PRO A 176 14.44 -13.57 -6.15
CA PRO A 176 13.19 -14.16 -6.61
C PRO A 176 12.45 -15.00 -5.55
N ILE A 177 13.20 -15.72 -4.69
CA ILE A 177 12.62 -16.57 -3.63
C ILE A 177 11.98 -15.68 -2.57
N THR A 178 12.68 -14.66 -2.12
CA THR A 178 12.17 -13.69 -1.13
C THR A 178 11.02 -12.85 -1.70
N THR A 179 11.08 -12.50 -3.00
CA THR A 179 9.97 -11.85 -3.72
C THR A 179 8.69 -12.68 -3.64
N LYS A 180 8.78 -13.98 -3.98
CA LYS A 180 7.64 -14.89 -3.88
C LYS A 180 7.09 -14.96 -2.45
N MET A 181 7.96 -15.08 -1.45
CA MET A 181 7.54 -15.11 -0.04
C MET A 181 6.79 -13.84 0.39
N VAL A 182 7.21 -12.68 -0.11
CA VAL A 182 6.52 -11.39 0.17
C VAL A 182 5.17 -11.36 -0.53
N ASN A 183 5.09 -11.80 -1.78
CA ASN A 183 3.83 -11.87 -2.53
C ASN A 183 2.83 -12.84 -1.87
N ASP A 184 3.27 -14.04 -1.50
CA ASP A 184 2.43 -15.00 -0.78
C ASP A 184 1.90 -14.37 0.52
N LEU A 185 2.73 -13.64 1.25
CA LEU A 185 2.34 -12.95 2.47
C LEU A 185 1.33 -11.81 2.22
N ILE A 186 1.43 -11.09 1.10
CA ILE A 186 0.43 -10.07 0.70
C ILE A 186 -0.93 -10.74 0.45
N VAL A 187 -0.95 -11.84 -0.31
CA VAL A 187 -2.17 -12.60 -0.61
C VAL A 187 -2.78 -13.19 0.66
N ASP A 188 -1.97 -13.83 1.52
CA ASP A 188 -2.42 -14.39 2.79
C ASP A 188 -3.00 -13.29 3.71
N THR A 189 -2.35 -12.14 3.74
CA THR A 189 -2.83 -10.97 4.50
C THR A 189 -4.17 -10.49 3.94
N GLN A 190 -4.29 -10.32 2.62
CA GLN A 190 -5.56 -9.94 1.99
C GLN A 190 -6.66 -10.93 2.34
N ASN A 191 -6.44 -12.23 2.16
CA ASN A 191 -7.42 -13.28 2.43
C ASN A 191 -7.85 -13.30 3.91
N LYS A 192 -6.89 -13.19 4.84
CA LYS A 192 -7.14 -13.17 6.28
C LYS A 192 -7.98 -11.98 6.73
N TYR A 193 -7.80 -10.81 6.08
CA TYR A 193 -8.49 -9.57 6.45
C TYR A 193 -9.63 -9.19 5.48
N ALA A 194 -9.86 -9.96 4.40
CA ALA A 194 -10.92 -9.71 3.42
C ALA A 194 -12.32 -9.67 4.07
N GLU A 195 -12.61 -10.61 4.98
CA GLU A 195 -13.88 -10.63 5.73
C GLU A 195 -14.08 -9.38 6.61
N ARG A 196 -13.00 -8.69 6.94
CA ARG A 196 -13.03 -7.41 7.68
C ARG A 196 -13.06 -6.18 6.78
N GLY A 197 -13.19 -6.40 5.47
CA GLY A 197 -13.28 -5.32 4.49
C GLY A 197 -11.95 -4.66 4.13
N MET A 198 -10.80 -5.35 4.28
CA MET A 198 -9.50 -4.77 3.91
C MET A 198 -9.33 -4.72 2.39
N THR A 199 -8.90 -3.56 1.89
CA THR A 199 -8.52 -3.32 0.48
C THR A 199 -7.01 -3.22 0.39
N THR A 200 -6.40 -3.84 -0.61
CA THR A 200 -4.95 -3.79 -0.84
C THR A 200 -4.61 -2.97 -2.07
N ILE A 201 -3.64 -2.08 -1.94
CA ILE A 201 -3.08 -1.29 -3.04
C ILE A 201 -1.58 -1.54 -3.08
N ILE A 202 -1.07 -1.94 -4.25
CA ILE A 202 0.35 -2.17 -4.49
C ILE A 202 0.84 -1.13 -5.49
N ILE A 203 1.92 -0.44 -5.19
CA ILE A 203 2.65 0.38 -6.14
C ILE A 203 3.90 -0.36 -6.52
N SER A 204 4.09 -0.62 -7.81
CA SER A 204 5.25 -1.36 -8.29
C SER A 204 5.65 -0.98 -9.72
N HIS A 205 6.87 -1.32 -10.07
CA HIS A 205 7.35 -1.40 -11.46
C HIS A 205 7.63 -2.85 -11.88
N ASP A 206 7.52 -3.81 -10.95
CA ASP A 206 7.69 -5.24 -11.21
C ASP A 206 6.39 -5.85 -11.72
N VAL A 207 6.30 -6.01 -13.04
CA VAL A 207 5.13 -6.53 -13.72
C VAL A 207 4.82 -7.96 -13.31
N ARG A 208 5.84 -8.84 -13.41
CA ARG A 208 5.63 -10.29 -13.22
C ARG A 208 5.18 -10.59 -11.81
N ALA A 209 5.89 -10.06 -10.82
CA ALA A 209 5.59 -10.31 -9.43
C ALA A 209 4.20 -9.80 -9.02
N THR A 210 3.71 -8.71 -9.62
CA THR A 210 2.44 -8.09 -9.22
C THR A 210 1.23 -8.60 -9.99
N LEU A 211 1.37 -8.97 -11.28
CA LEU A 211 0.26 -9.54 -12.05
C LEU A 211 -0.21 -10.92 -11.53
N GLU A 212 0.64 -11.64 -10.79
CA GLU A 212 0.28 -12.94 -10.21
C GLU A 212 -0.68 -12.82 -9.02
N ILE A 213 -0.67 -11.66 -8.33
CA ILE A 213 -1.40 -11.49 -7.07
C ILE A 213 -2.49 -10.42 -7.14
N SER A 214 -2.65 -9.74 -8.27
CA SER A 214 -3.60 -8.64 -8.43
C SER A 214 -4.95 -9.10 -8.97
N ASP A 215 -6.03 -8.45 -8.50
CA ASP A 215 -7.36 -8.53 -9.13
C ASP A 215 -7.47 -7.47 -10.25
N PHE A 216 -6.97 -6.24 -9.98
CA PHE A 216 -7.04 -5.10 -10.90
C PHE A 216 -5.67 -4.46 -11.09
N VAL A 217 -5.46 -3.89 -12.27
CA VAL A 217 -4.23 -3.19 -12.64
C VAL A 217 -4.55 -1.81 -13.21
N ALA A 218 -3.89 -0.80 -12.68
CA ALA A 218 -3.87 0.56 -13.22
C ALA A 218 -2.48 0.84 -13.76
N PHE A 219 -2.33 1.08 -15.07
CA PHE A 219 -1.06 1.46 -15.66
C PHE A 219 -0.97 2.97 -15.79
N LEU A 220 -0.06 3.56 -15.03
CA LEU A 220 0.21 4.99 -14.97
C LEU A 220 1.43 5.32 -15.82
N ASP A 221 1.26 6.19 -16.82
CA ASP A 221 2.35 6.77 -17.58
C ASP A 221 2.20 8.28 -17.70
N ARG A 222 3.30 9.02 -17.47
CA ARG A 222 3.36 10.49 -17.58
C ARG A 222 2.19 11.21 -16.92
N GLY A 223 1.81 10.76 -15.75
CA GLY A 223 0.73 11.38 -14.96
C GLY A 223 -0.69 11.07 -15.42
N THR A 224 -0.88 10.11 -16.34
CA THR A 224 -2.21 9.67 -16.82
C THR A 224 -2.39 8.17 -16.63
N ILE A 225 -3.62 7.73 -16.37
CA ILE A 225 -3.96 6.29 -16.43
C ILE A 225 -4.15 5.92 -17.90
N VAL A 226 -3.24 5.11 -18.41
CA VAL A 226 -3.26 4.61 -19.79
C VAL A 226 -4.24 3.46 -19.94
N GLU A 227 -4.31 2.61 -18.90
CA GLU A 227 -5.25 1.47 -18.85
C GLU A 227 -5.59 1.16 -17.41
N TYR A 228 -6.84 0.80 -17.17
CA TYR A 228 -7.32 0.27 -15.89
C TYR A 228 -8.32 -0.86 -16.17
N SER A 229 -7.98 -2.06 -15.76
CA SER A 229 -8.77 -3.26 -16.08
C SER A 229 -8.51 -4.37 -15.05
N THR A 230 -9.23 -5.48 -15.17
CA THR A 230 -8.86 -6.72 -14.47
C THR A 230 -7.49 -7.21 -14.95
N VAL A 231 -6.81 -8.04 -14.15
CA VAL A 231 -5.49 -8.57 -14.51
C VAL A 231 -5.55 -9.43 -15.78
N GLU A 232 -6.66 -10.14 -15.99
CA GLU A 232 -6.89 -10.96 -17.19
C GLU A 232 -6.97 -10.09 -18.46
N GLU A 233 -7.75 -9.02 -18.41
CA GLU A 233 -7.88 -8.06 -19.52
C GLU A 233 -6.55 -7.33 -19.76
N PHE A 234 -5.85 -6.92 -18.70
CA PHE A 234 -4.55 -6.26 -18.79
C PHE A 234 -3.52 -7.12 -19.52
N ARG A 235 -3.46 -8.42 -19.23
CA ARG A 235 -2.57 -9.38 -19.93
C ARG A 235 -2.87 -9.47 -21.42
N LEU A 236 -4.10 -9.24 -21.82
CA LEU A 236 -4.59 -9.29 -23.22
C LEU A 236 -4.66 -7.90 -23.87
N SER A 237 -4.18 -6.86 -23.20
CA SER A 237 -4.21 -5.49 -23.68
C SER A 237 -3.58 -5.38 -25.07
N LYS A 238 -4.21 -4.59 -25.93
CA LYS A 238 -3.68 -4.24 -27.26
C LYS A 238 -2.96 -2.88 -27.27
N ASN A 239 -2.89 -2.22 -26.12
CA ASN A 239 -2.18 -0.95 -25.99
C ASN A 239 -0.67 -1.18 -26.15
N PRO A 240 0.01 -0.53 -27.11
CA PRO A 240 1.44 -0.76 -27.36
C PRO A 240 2.32 -0.49 -26.14
N LEU A 241 2.02 0.55 -25.35
CA LEU A 241 2.79 0.88 -24.13
C LEU A 241 2.62 -0.19 -23.05
N VAL A 242 1.41 -0.73 -22.89
CA VAL A 242 1.15 -1.81 -21.95
C VAL A 242 1.87 -3.09 -22.39
N GLN A 243 1.82 -3.40 -23.68
CA GLN A 243 2.53 -4.57 -24.23
C GLN A 243 4.05 -4.44 -24.10
N GLU A 244 4.61 -3.27 -24.37
CA GLU A 244 6.04 -3.00 -24.13
C GLU A 244 6.38 -3.24 -22.66
N PHE A 245 5.56 -2.74 -21.73
CA PHE A 245 5.79 -2.85 -20.29
C PHE A 245 5.66 -4.29 -19.76
N ILE A 246 4.70 -5.09 -20.29
CA ILE A 246 4.52 -6.49 -19.89
C ILE A 246 5.69 -7.37 -20.37
N ASN A 247 6.34 -7.02 -21.48
CA ASN A 247 7.40 -7.81 -22.11
C ASN A 247 8.81 -7.41 -21.65
N LEU A 248 8.95 -6.43 -20.75
CA LEU A 248 10.22 -6.11 -20.06
C LEU A 248 10.55 -7.15 -19.00
#